data_0ae48b32f199e329c300d227bfffc3c7
#
_entry.id   0ae48b32f199e329c300d227bfffc3c7
#
_cell.length_a   1.000
_cell.length_b   1.000
_cell.length_c   1.000
_cell.angle_alpha   90.00
_cell.angle_beta   90.00
_cell.angle_gamma   90.00
#
_symmetry.space_group_name_H-M   'P 1'
#
loop_
_entity.id
_entity.type
_entity.pdbx_description
1 polymer ?
#
loop_
_entity_poly.entity_id
_entity_poly.type
_entity_poly.pdbx_seq_one_letter_code
_entity_poly.pdbx_strand_id
1 'polypeptide(L)'
;TRSVAELVLAEAILLLRGVPEKNAVAHRGGWLKSADNAYEIRGKTLGIVGYGSIGTQLSVLAEALGMHVAFFDVVNKLPLGNARQVQHLHDLLGQSDIVSLHVPELPSTEGMIGAAEIAAMKPGGILINAARGTVVDIEALAAALQAKKLLGAAIDVFPVEPRTNKDEFVSPLRGLDNVILTPHIGGSTMEAQANIGLEVAEKLVKYSDNGTSTSSAVSYTHLR
;
A
#
# COMPACT_ATOMS: atom_id res chain seq x y z
N THR A 1 4.41 -5.12 -10.42
CA THR A 1 5.25 -5.01 -9.19
C THR A 1 5.86 -3.61 -9.08
N ARG A 2 6.60 -3.15 -10.09
CA ARG A 2 7.27 -1.84 -10.07
C ARG A 2 6.30 -0.66 -9.96
N SER A 3 5.25 -0.66 -10.75
CA SER A 3 4.23 0.39 -10.77
C SER A 3 3.59 0.62 -9.40
N VAL A 4 3.25 -0.45 -8.67
CA VAL A 4 2.70 -0.35 -7.30
C VAL A 4 3.71 0.27 -6.34
N ALA A 5 4.98 -0.16 -6.39
CA ALA A 5 6.02 0.37 -5.51
C ALA A 5 6.27 1.87 -5.76
N GLU A 6 6.20 2.32 -7.01
CA GLU A 6 6.34 3.73 -7.39
C GLU A 6 5.14 4.57 -6.94
N LEU A 7 3.91 4.07 -7.10
CA LEU A 7 2.71 4.74 -6.62
C LEU A 7 2.76 4.95 -5.10
N VAL A 8 3.04 3.88 -4.35
CA VAL A 8 3.17 3.92 -2.88
C VAL A 8 4.20 4.95 -2.44
N LEU A 9 5.35 5.00 -3.12
CA LEU A 9 6.41 5.94 -2.78
C LEU A 9 6.01 7.39 -3.06
N ALA A 10 5.34 7.63 -4.19
CA ALA A 10 4.80 8.94 -4.52
C ALA A 10 3.75 9.39 -3.50
N GLU A 11 2.81 8.53 -3.14
CA GLU A 11 1.78 8.79 -2.12
C GLU A 11 2.38 9.10 -0.75
N ALA A 12 3.43 8.36 -0.35
CA ALA A 12 4.16 8.61 0.89
C ALA A 12 4.74 10.04 0.93
N ILE A 13 5.38 10.47 -0.16
CA ILE A 13 5.95 11.83 -0.27
C ILE A 13 4.85 12.88 -0.27
N LEU A 14 3.77 12.68 -1.03
CA LEU A 14 2.65 13.62 -1.12
C LEU A 14 1.98 13.82 0.24
N LEU A 15 1.75 12.73 0.98
CA LEU A 15 1.14 12.78 2.32
C LEU A 15 2.06 13.42 3.35
N LEU A 16 3.36 13.08 3.38
CA LEU A 16 4.33 13.72 4.27
C LEU A 16 4.42 15.23 4.05
N ARG A 17 4.16 15.71 2.83
CA ARG A 17 4.20 17.13 2.49
C ARG A 17 2.84 17.82 2.60
N GLY A 18 1.77 17.10 2.92
CA GLY A 18 0.40 17.61 2.95
C GLY A 18 -0.06 18.17 1.59
N VAL A 19 0.43 17.57 0.50
CA VAL A 19 0.13 18.05 -0.87
C VAL A 19 -1.35 17.94 -1.21
N PRO A 20 -2.09 16.86 -0.85
CA PRO A 20 -3.51 16.74 -1.20
C PRO A 20 -4.35 17.93 -0.72
N GLU A 21 -4.25 18.29 0.57
CA GLU A 21 -4.95 19.44 1.15
C GLU A 21 -4.53 20.75 0.50
N LYS A 22 -3.22 21.01 0.43
CA LYS A 22 -2.66 22.24 -0.14
C LYS A 22 -3.05 22.44 -1.61
N ASN A 23 -3.03 21.35 -2.38
CA ASN A 23 -3.48 21.33 -3.77
C ASN A 23 -4.98 21.68 -3.88
N ALA A 24 -5.83 21.03 -3.07
CA ALA A 24 -7.26 21.29 -3.06
C ALA A 24 -7.59 22.75 -2.68
N VAL A 25 -6.88 23.31 -1.69
CA VAL A 25 -7.02 24.73 -1.30
C VAL A 25 -6.62 25.66 -2.44
N ALA A 26 -5.49 25.40 -3.11
CA ALA A 26 -5.02 26.23 -4.23
C ALA A 26 -5.99 26.21 -5.41
N HIS A 27 -6.58 25.07 -5.76
CA HIS A 27 -7.60 24.95 -6.80
C HIS A 27 -8.88 25.74 -6.50
N ARG A 28 -9.19 25.95 -5.21
CA ARG A 28 -10.32 26.79 -4.78
C ARG A 28 -9.94 28.28 -4.63
N GLY A 29 -8.76 28.69 -5.07
CA GLY A 29 -8.29 30.07 -5.02
C GLY A 29 -7.71 30.48 -3.64
N GLY A 30 -7.54 29.56 -2.72
CA GLY A 30 -6.89 29.79 -1.44
C GLY A 30 -5.36 29.67 -1.52
N TRP A 31 -4.67 30.06 -0.44
CA TRP A 31 -3.21 30.00 -0.35
C TRP A 31 -2.77 29.47 1.01
N LEU A 32 -2.44 28.18 1.09
CA LEU A 32 -2.03 27.51 2.31
C LEU A 32 -0.50 27.27 2.31
N LYS A 33 0.27 28.31 2.62
CA LYS A 33 1.73 28.23 2.78
C LYS A 33 2.06 27.98 4.25
N SER A 34 2.27 26.71 4.62
CA SER A 34 2.67 26.30 5.97
C SER A 34 3.64 25.13 5.91
N ALA A 35 4.56 25.10 6.88
CA ALA A 35 5.44 23.97 7.15
C ALA A 35 4.84 23.02 8.22
N ASP A 36 3.69 23.36 8.80
CA ASP A 36 3.04 22.54 9.83
C ASP A 36 2.68 21.17 9.24
N ASN A 37 3.05 20.12 9.96
CA ASN A 37 2.85 18.73 9.55
C ASN A 37 3.41 18.40 8.14
N ALA A 38 4.44 19.13 7.70
CA ALA A 38 5.15 18.85 6.46
C ALA A 38 6.57 18.37 6.76
N TYR A 39 6.92 17.20 6.28
CA TYR A 39 8.16 16.52 6.60
C TYR A 39 8.90 16.07 5.34
N GLU A 40 10.23 15.94 5.43
CA GLU A 40 11.04 15.24 4.44
C GLU A 40 10.95 13.74 4.64
N ILE A 41 11.10 12.98 3.55
CA ILE A 41 11.07 11.51 3.59
C ILE A 41 12.38 10.92 4.15
N ARG A 42 13.51 11.63 3.97
CA ARG A 42 14.82 11.19 4.47
C ARG A 42 14.79 11.00 5.99
N GLY A 43 15.35 9.88 6.45
CA GLY A 43 15.41 9.50 7.86
C GLY A 43 14.09 9.02 8.45
N LYS A 44 12.99 8.97 7.67
CA LYS A 44 11.73 8.36 8.09
C LYS A 44 11.82 6.84 8.01
N THR A 45 11.06 6.16 8.85
CA THR A 45 10.96 4.70 8.83
C THR A 45 9.75 4.28 8.02
N LEU A 46 9.98 3.48 6.98
CA LEU A 46 8.95 2.77 6.23
C LEU A 46 8.77 1.36 6.81
N GLY A 47 7.57 1.08 7.30
CA GLY A 47 7.14 -0.25 7.71
C GLY A 47 6.42 -0.95 6.56
N ILE A 48 6.89 -2.12 6.17
CA ILE A 48 6.32 -2.91 5.08
C ILE A 48 5.66 -4.16 5.66
N VAL A 49 4.35 -4.32 5.47
CA VAL A 49 3.61 -5.53 5.84
C VAL A 49 3.48 -6.42 4.61
N GLY A 50 4.19 -7.55 4.61
CA GLY A 50 4.34 -8.42 3.44
C GLY A 50 5.58 -8.10 2.61
N TYR A 51 6.68 -8.85 2.82
CA TYR A 51 7.96 -8.65 2.14
C TYR A 51 8.10 -9.58 0.93
N GLY A 52 7.09 -9.54 0.05
CA GLY A 52 7.06 -10.23 -1.24
C GLY A 52 7.70 -9.40 -2.36
N SER A 53 7.34 -9.67 -3.61
CA SER A 53 7.93 -9.01 -4.79
C SER A 53 7.74 -7.49 -4.79
N ILE A 54 6.60 -6.98 -4.31
CA ILE A 54 6.34 -5.53 -4.23
C ILE A 54 7.10 -4.95 -3.04
N GLY A 55 6.96 -5.55 -1.84
CA GLY A 55 7.60 -5.05 -0.63
C GLY A 55 9.13 -4.98 -0.74
N THR A 56 9.78 -5.99 -1.33
CA THR A 56 11.22 -5.96 -1.59
C THR A 56 11.62 -4.86 -2.57
N GLN A 57 10.87 -4.65 -3.63
CA GLN A 57 11.16 -3.58 -4.57
C GLN A 57 10.96 -2.19 -3.96
N LEU A 58 9.89 -2.03 -3.17
CA LEU A 58 9.62 -0.80 -2.43
C LEU A 58 10.74 -0.50 -1.43
N SER A 59 11.28 -1.52 -0.73
CA SER A 59 12.36 -1.32 0.24
C SER A 59 13.62 -0.75 -0.40
N VAL A 60 14.01 -1.25 -1.57
CA VAL A 60 15.18 -0.75 -2.32
C VAL A 60 14.99 0.70 -2.76
N LEU A 61 13.78 1.05 -3.23
CA LEU A 61 13.47 2.43 -3.65
C LEU A 61 13.44 3.39 -2.45
N ALA A 62 12.86 2.97 -1.33
CA ALA A 62 12.80 3.77 -0.12
C ALA A 62 14.19 4.02 0.47
N GLU A 63 15.05 3.01 0.50
CA GLU A 63 16.45 3.16 0.92
C GLU A 63 17.20 4.18 0.06
N ALA A 64 16.99 4.17 -1.26
CA ALA A 64 17.60 5.12 -2.17
C ALA A 64 17.20 6.58 -1.90
N LEU A 65 16.04 6.80 -1.26
CA LEU A 65 15.60 8.11 -0.78
C LEU A 65 16.07 8.43 0.65
N GLY A 66 16.87 7.57 1.25
CA GLY A 66 17.41 7.75 2.59
C GLY A 66 16.44 7.40 3.72
N MET A 67 15.45 6.54 3.46
CA MET A 67 14.59 5.99 4.49
C MET A 67 15.25 4.82 5.22
N HIS A 68 14.82 4.59 6.46
CA HIS A 68 15.00 3.33 7.15
C HIS A 68 13.85 2.39 6.78
N VAL A 69 14.15 1.10 6.58
CA VAL A 69 13.13 0.12 6.24
C VAL A 69 13.03 -0.96 7.31
N ALA A 70 11.83 -1.17 7.83
CA ALA A 70 11.47 -2.33 8.63
C ALA A 70 10.35 -3.10 7.93
N PHE A 71 10.29 -4.43 8.11
CA PHE A 71 9.20 -5.20 7.53
C PHE A 71 8.73 -6.32 8.46
N PHE A 72 7.48 -6.69 8.31
CA PHE A 72 6.86 -7.87 8.91
C PHE A 72 6.39 -8.82 7.79
N ASP A 73 6.70 -10.10 7.95
CA ASP A 73 6.20 -11.18 7.10
C ASP A 73 5.98 -12.42 7.97
N VAL A 74 5.01 -13.25 7.61
CA VAL A 74 4.69 -14.50 8.34
C VAL A 74 5.77 -15.57 8.20
N VAL A 75 6.69 -15.41 7.24
CA VAL A 75 7.86 -16.26 7.05
C VAL A 75 9.14 -15.42 7.12
N ASN A 76 10.23 -16.06 7.50
CA ASN A 76 11.54 -15.41 7.48
C ASN A 76 11.94 -15.11 6.03
N LYS A 77 12.28 -13.85 5.76
CA LYS A 77 12.73 -13.36 4.47
C LYS A 77 14.16 -12.85 4.54
N LEU A 78 14.89 -13.02 3.48
CA LEU A 78 16.21 -12.39 3.35
C LEU A 78 16.01 -10.87 3.13
N PRO A 79 16.49 -10.03 4.06
CA PRO A 79 16.36 -8.58 3.90
C PRO A 79 17.30 -8.06 2.81
N LEU A 80 16.86 -7.04 2.07
CA LEU A 80 17.67 -6.32 1.09
C LEU A 80 18.09 -4.95 1.66
N GLY A 81 19.32 -4.54 1.38
CA GLY A 81 19.84 -3.24 1.80
C GLY A 81 19.77 -3.04 3.32
N ASN A 82 19.19 -1.93 3.76
CA ASN A 82 19.03 -1.58 5.17
C ASN A 82 17.76 -2.16 5.83
N ALA A 83 16.95 -2.94 5.09
CA ALA A 83 15.70 -3.49 5.58
C ALA A 83 15.93 -4.47 6.76
N ARG A 84 15.07 -4.41 7.77
CA ARG A 84 15.12 -5.28 8.95
C ARG A 84 13.77 -5.94 9.19
N GLN A 85 13.78 -7.27 9.36
CA GLN A 85 12.57 -8.00 9.73
C GLN A 85 12.28 -7.82 11.23
N VAL A 86 11.03 -7.52 11.55
CA VAL A 86 10.50 -7.55 12.92
C VAL A 86 9.63 -8.79 13.13
N GLN A 87 9.52 -9.25 14.37
CA GLN A 87 8.82 -10.50 14.69
C GLN A 87 7.31 -10.31 14.85
N HIS A 88 6.87 -9.11 15.25
CA HIS A 88 5.48 -8.84 15.52
C HIS A 88 4.99 -7.62 14.74
N LEU A 89 3.75 -7.70 14.24
CA LEU A 89 3.12 -6.61 13.50
C LEU A 89 3.07 -5.32 14.33
N HIS A 90 2.70 -5.39 15.61
CA HIS A 90 2.61 -4.22 16.48
C HIS A 90 3.96 -3.52 16.66
N ASP A 91 5.08 -4.25 16.67
CA ASP A 91 6.42 -3.66 16.72
C ASP A 91 6.73 -2.87 15.45
N LEU A 92 6.27 -3.37 14.28
CA LEU A 92 6.38 -2.64 13.03
C LEU A 92 5.57 -1.35 13.07
N LEU A 93 4.29 -1.45 13.46
CA LEU A 93 3.36 -0.33 13.49
C LEU A 93 3.85 0.80 14.41
N GLY A 94 4.33 0.45 15.60
CA GLY A 94 4.78 1.40 16.61
C GLY A 94 6.08 2.14 16.28
N GLN A 95 6.93 1.60 15.39
CA GLN A 95 8.20 2.25 15.00
C GLN A 95 8.15 2.97 13.65
N SER A 96 7.12 2.72 12.84
CA SER A 96 7.05 3.21 11.46
C SER A 96 6.37 4.57 11.36
N ASP A 97 6.96 5.47 10.59
CA ASP A 97 6.35 6.76 10.24
C ASP A 97 5.33 6.56 9.10
N ILE A 98 5.60 5.60 8.23
CA ILE A 98 4.72 5.19 7.14
C ILE A 98 4.60 3.68 7.18
N VAL A 99 3.37 3.17 7.09
CA VAL A 99 3.07 1.74 6.99
C VAL A 99 2.46 1.46 5.62
N SER A 100 3.03 0.52 4.88
CA SER A 100 2.54 0.10 3.57
C SER A 100 2.23 -1.39 3.55
N LEU A 101 1.06 -1.74 3.02
CA LEU A 101 0.52 -3.10 3.02
C LEU A 101 0.73 -3.76 1.65
N HIS A 102 1.30 -4.98 1.66
CA HIS A 102 1.59 -5.77 0.46
C HIS A 102 1.30 -7.26 0.68
N VAL A 103 0.21 -7.54 1.37
CA VAL A 103 -0.25 -8.91 1.66
C VAL A 103 -1.29 -9.37 0.66
N PRO A 104 -1.41 -10.70 0.38
CA PRO A 104 -2.49 -11.23 -0.42
C PRO A 104 -3.83 -11.19 0.34
N GLU A 105 -4.94 -11.38 -0.38
CA GLU A 105 -6.25 -11.59 0.23
C GLU A 105 -6.36 -13.05 0.68
N LEU A 106 -6.43 -13.24 1.98
CA LEU A 106 -6.56 -14.53 2.65
C LEU A 106 -7.47 -14.36 3.89
N PRO A 107 -8.08 -15.44 4.41
CA PRO A 107 -8.83 -15.35 5.66
C PRO A 107 -8.00 -14.81 6.84
N SER A 108 -6.68 -15.01 6.84
CA SER A 108 -5.75 -14.52 7.87
C SER A 108 -5.36 -13.06 7.72
N THR A 109 -5.63 -12.43 6.58
CA THR A 109 -5.32 -11.02 6.30
C THR A 109 -6.58 -10.15 6.21
N GLU A 110 -7.76 -10.75 6.25
CA GLU A 110 -9.02 -10.03 6.34
C GLU A 110 -9.13 -9.28 7.68
N GLY A 111 -9.36 -7.97 7.63
CA GLY A 111 -9.41 -7.11 8.80
C GLY A 111 -8.09 -7.03 9.59
N MET A 112 -6.97 -7.42 8.99
CA MET A 112 -5.66 -7.47 9.64
C MET A 112 -5.24 -6.12 10.25
N ILE A 113 -5.68 -5.03 9.66
CA ILE A 113 -5.45 -3.66 10.15
C ILE A 113 -6.80 -3.11 10.62
N GLY A 114 -7.16 -3.44 11.83
CA GLY A 114 -8.35 -2.95 12.52
C GLY A 114 -8.04 -1.78 13.47
N ALA A 115 -9.01 -1.47 14.33
CA ALA A 115 -8.91 -0.35 15.27
C ALA A 115 -7.70 -0.49 16.23
N ALA A 116 -7.37 -1.72 16.68
CA ALA A 116 -6.24 -1.98 17.58
C ALA A 116 -4.90 -1.74 16.88
N GLU A 117 -4.76 -2.20 15.64
CA GLU A 117 -3.55 -2.01 14.84
C GLU A 117 -3.36 -0.52 14.48
N ILE A 118 -4.42 0.17 14.10
CA ILE A 118 -4.39 1.62 13.86
C ILE A 118 -4.02 2.39 15.13
N ALA A 119 -4.53 1.97 16.29
CA ALA A 119 -4.16 2.57 17.57
C ALA A 119 -2.68 2.32 17.94
N ALA A 120 -2.10 1.19 17.52
CA ALA A 120 -0.69 0.84 17.73
C ALA A 120 0.27 1.62 16.81
N MET A 121 -0.21 2.21 15.72
CA MET A 121 0.61 3.06 14.85
C MET A 121 1.11 4.31 15.59
N LYS A 122 2.26 4.83 15.17
CA LYS A 122 2.77 6.10 15.67
C LYS A 122 1.72 7.22 15.54
N PRO A 123 1.57 8.10 16.55
CA PRO A 123 0.82 9.34 16.38
C PRO A 123 1.39 10.14 15.19
N GLY A 124 0.53 10.55 14.28
CA GLY A 124 0.95 11.21 13.04
C GLY A 124 1.55 10.27 12.00
N GLY A 125 1.42 8.95 12.15
CA GLY A 125 1.79 7.98 11.13
C GLY A 125 0.91 8.05 9.88
N ILE A 126 1.38 7.44 8.80
CA ILE A 126 0.67 7.35 7.51
C ILE A 126 0.40 5.88 7.22
N LEU A 127 -0.82 5.55 6.77
CA LEU A 127 -1.18 4.21 6.29
C LEU A 127 -1.39 4.22 4.78
N ILE A 128 -0.75 3.29 4.06
CA ILE A 128 -0.92 3.11 2.62
C ILE A 128 -1.40 1.68 2.35
N ASN A 129 -2.52 1.54 1.67
CA ASN A 129 -3.06 0.26 1.23
C ASN A 129 -3.19 0.20 -0.29
N ALA A 130 -2.23 -0.44 -0.93
CA ALA A 130 -2.25 -0.82 -2.34
C ALA A 130 -2.20 -2.36 -2.49
N ALA A 131 -2.75 -3.10 -1.50
CA ALA A 131 -2.77 -4.56 -1.45
C ALA A 131 -4.15 -5.12 -1.81
N ARG A 132 -5.06 -5.19 -0.82
CA ARG A 132 -6.45 -5.65 -0.98
C ARG A 132 -7.37 -4.86 -0.06
N GLY A 133 -8.59 -4.59 -0.53
CA GLY A 133 -9.54 -3.75 0.19
C GLY A 133 -9.98 -4.32 1.53
N THR A 134 -10.08 -5.65 1.63
CA THR A 134 -10.51 -6.38 2.84
C THR A 134 -9.49 -6.35 3.99
N VAL A 135 -8.25 -5.94 3.73
CA VAL A 135 -7.16 -5.96 4.73
C VAL A 135 -7.33 -4.87 5.81
N VAL A 136 -7.95 -3.75 5.48
CA VAL A 136 -8.10 -2.59 6.38
C VAL A 136 -9.58 -2.40 6.76
N ASP A 137 -9.84 -2.22 8.04
CA ASP A 137 -11.11 -1.71 8.52
C ASP A 137 -11.21 -0.20 8.17
N ILE A 138 -11.96 0.09 7.13
CA ILE A 138 -12.11 1.44 6.56
C ILE A 138 -12.83 2.39 7.53
N GLU A 139 -13.78 1.90 8.33
CA GLU A 139 -14.50 2.71 9.33
C GLU A 139 -13.55 3.11 10.47
N ALA A 140 -12.76 2.16 10.97
CA ALA A 140 -11.75 2.44 11.99
C ALA A 140 -10.68 3.43 11.46
N LEU A 141 -10.26 3.27 10.20
CA LEU A 141 -9.33 4.20 9.56
C LEU A 141 -9.91 5.61 9.43
N ALA A 142 -11.16 5.74 8.98
CA ALA A 142 -11.84 7.01 8.86
C ALA A 142 -11.94 7.74 10.22
N ALA A 143 -12.33 7.02 11.28
CA ALA A 143 -12.38 7.54 12.63
C ALA A 143 -11.01 8.05 13.13
N ALA A 144 -9.94 7.30 12.87
CA ALA A 144 -8.57 7.68 13.26
C ALA A 144 -8.06 8.92 12.51
N LEU A 145 -8.39 9.05 11.23
CA LEU A 145 -8.03 10.21 10.40
C LEU A 145 -8.79 11.48 10.85
N GLN A 146 -10.09 11.36 11.11
CA GLN A 146 -10.93 12.45 11.64
C GLN A 146 -10.45 12.90 13.03
N ALA A 147 -10.06 11.97 13.88
CA ALA A 147 -9.47 12.26 15.20
C ALA A 147 -8.03 12.79 15.12
N LYS A 148 -7.44 12.93 13.92
CA LYS A 148 -6.05 13.35 13.71
C LYS A 148 -4.99 12.47 14.40
N LYS A 149 -5.33 11.21 14.68
CA LYS A 149 -4.40 10.19 15.18
C LYS A 149 -3.35 9.87 14.11
N LEU A 150 -3.77 9.78 12.84
CA LEU A 150 -2.90 9.60 11.68
C LEU A 150 -2.77 10.93 10.93
N LEU A 151 -1.59 11.17 10.36
CA LEU A 151 -1.32 12.31 9.50
C LEU A 151 -2.10 12.21 8.19
N GLY A 152 -2.21 11.00 7.63
CA GLY A 152 -2.95 10.75 6.41
C GLY A 152 -3.00 9.27 6.04
N ALA A 153 -3.70 8.98 4.95
CA ALA A 153 -3.74 7.65 4.34
C ALA A 153 -3.80 7.74 2.82
N ALA A 154 -3.30 6.70 2.14
CA ALA A 154 -3.51 6.47 0.71
C ALA A 154 -4.14 5.08 0.53
N ILE A 155 -5.27 5.03 -0.16
CA ILE A 155 -6.06 3.83 -0.34
C ILE A 155 -6.35 3.65 -1.84
N ASP A 156 -5.74 2.61 -2.42
CA ASP A 156 -5.91 2.24 -3.83
C ASP A 156 -6.94 1.13 -4.03
N VAL A 157 -7.30 0.40 -2.96
CA VAL A 157 -8.16 -0.77 -2.99
C VAL A 157 -9.24 -0.70 -1.91
N PHE A 158 -10.46 -1.17 -2.20
CA PHE A 158 -11.60 -1.01 -1.32
C PHE A 158 -12.35 -2.34 -1.12
N PRO A 159 -13.03 -2.55 0.04
CA PRO A 159 -13.84 -3.74 0.26
C PRO A 159 -14.97 -3.90 -0.77
N VAL A 160 -15.50 -2.77 -1.23
CA VAL A 160 -16.50 -2.71 -2.29
C VAL A 160 -16.02 -1.72 -3.34
N GLU A 161 -15.72 -2.22 -4.53
CA GLU A 161 -15.27 -1.42 -5.65
C GLU A 161 -16.37 -1.28 -6.71
N PRO A 162 -16.52 -0.11 -7.36
CA PRO A 162 -17.40 0.05 -8.51
C PRO A 162 -17.07 -0.93 -9.63
N ARG A 163 -18.08 -1.50 -10.26
CA ARG A 163 -17.87 -2.46 -11.38
C ARG A 163 -17.50 -1.75 -12.67
N THR A 164 -17.93 -0.51 -12.82
CA THR A 164 -17.67 0.31 -14.00
C THR A 164 -17.31 1.73 -13.60
N ASN A 165 -16.64 2.46 -14.49
CA ASN A 165 -16.30 3.89 -14.30
C ASN A 165 -17.54 4.82 -14.19
N LYS A 166 -18.76 4.28 -14.36
CA LYS A 166 -20.02 5.05 -14.28
C LYS A 166 -20.73 4.83 -12.94
N ASP A 167 -20.34 3.83 -12.20
CA ASP A 167 -20.95 3.50 -10.90
C ASP A 167 -20.46 4.49 -9.84
N GLU A 168 -21.31 4.80 -8.89
CA GLU A 168 -20.93 5.66 -7.77
C GLU A 168 -19.95 4.92 -6.85
N PHE A 169 -18.86 5.61 -6.51
CA PHE A 169 -17.94 5.16 -5.47
C PHE A 169 -18.38 5.71 -4.10
N VAL A 170 -18.60 4.82 -3.16
CA VAL A 170 -19.02 5.16 -1.79
C VAL A 170 -17.95 4.70 -0.79
N SER A 171 -17.48 5.60 0.04
CA SER A 171 -16.50 5.31 1.10
C SER A 171 -16.59 6.38 2.19
N PRO A 172 -16.43 6.03 3.48
CA PRO A 172 -16.36 6.99 4.57
C PRO A 172 -15.09 7.86 4.52
N LEU A 173 -14.13 7.52 3.67
CA LEU A 173 -12.91 8.29 3.46
C LEU A 173 -13.09 9.48 2.51
N ARG A 174 -14.20 9.54 1.76
CA ARG A 174 -14.48 10.66 0.84
C ARG A 174 -14.60 11.98 1.60
N GLY A 175 -13.98 13.00 1.03
CA GLY A 175 -14.01 14.36 1.60
C GLY A 175 -13.01 14.62 2.72
N LEU A 176 -12.17 13.63 3.08
CA LEU A 176 -11.06 13.85 4.00
C LEU A 176 -9.86 14.41 3.24
N ASP A 177 -9.44 15.64 3.58
CA ASP A 177 -8.38 16.37 2.87
C ASP A 177 -6.98 15.74 3.04
N ASN A 178 -6.80 14.90 4.05
CA ASN A 178 -5.56 14.18 4.34
C ASN A 178 -5.54 12.74 3.79
N VAL A 179 -6.41 12.44 2.82
CA VAL A 179 -6.52 11.11 2.21
C VAL A 179 -6.32 11.20 0.70
N ILE A 180 -5.53 10.29 0.16
CA ILE A 180 -5.44 10.02 -1.29
C ILE A 180 -6.29 8.78 -1.57
N LEU A 181 -7.25 8.90 -2.50
CA LEU A 181 -8.07 7.79 -2.97
C LEU A 181 -7.78 7.57 -4.45
N THR A 182 -7.37 6.37 -4.82
CA THR A 182 -7.11 5.99 -6.20
C THR A 182 -7.95 4.77 -6.58
N PRO A 183 -8.48 4.69 -7.81
CA PRO A 183 -9.43 3.66 -8.21
C PRO A 183 -8.73 2.37 -8.67
N HIS A 184 -8.00 1.72 -7.76
CA HIS A 184 -7.29 0.46 -7.98
C HIS A 184 -6.32 0.51 -9.18
N ILE A 185 -5.48 1.54 -9.22
CA ILE A 185 -4.57 1.81 -10.34
C ILE A 185 -3.11 1.43 -10.09
N GLY A 186 -2.78 0.88 -8.93
CA GLY A 186 -1.39 0.52 -8.61
C GLY A 186 -0.71 -0.34 -9.66
N GLY A 187 -1.45 -1.25 -10.31
CA GLY A 187 -0.97 -2.06 -11.43
C GLY A 187 -1.29 -1.51 -12.83
N SER A 188 -1.95 -0.36 -12.95
CA SER A 188 -2.52 0.15 -14.19
C SER A 188 -1.58 1.12 -14.92
N THR A 189 -0.38 0.67 -15.29
CA THR A 189 0.54 1.43 -16.16
C THR A 189 0.71 0.73 -17.50
N MET A 190 1.12 1.48 -18.53
CA MET A 190 1.37 0.94 -19.88
C MET A 190 2.40 -0.19 -19.84
N GLU A 191 3.49 0.01 -19.09
CA GLU A 191 4.56 -0.96 -18.93
C GLU A 191 4.09 -2.20 -18.15
N ALA A 192 3.29 -2.04 -17.11
CA ALA A 192 2.76 -3.18 -16.35
C ALA A 192 1.84 -4.04 -17.21
N GLN A 193 0.97 -3.42 -18.01
CA GLN A 193 0.07 -4.11 -18.95
C GLN A 193 0.88 -4.91 -19.99
N ALA A 194 1.89 -4.29 -20.60
CA ALA A 194 2.76 -4.95 -21.57
C ALA A 194 3.51 -6.13 -20.94
N ASN A 195 4.10 -5.93 -19.75
CA ASN A 195 4.86 -6.96 -19.05
C ASN A 195 3.98 -8.14 -18.60
N ILE A 196 2.75 -7.90 -18.16
CA ILE A 196 1.79 -8.97 -17.83
C ILE A 196 1.47 -9.79 -19.08
N GLY A 197 1.24 -9.15 -20.21
CA GLY A 197 0.99 -9.83 -21.48
C GLY A 197 2.14 -10.75 -21.89
N LEU A 198 3.37 -10.27 -21.81
CA LEU A 198 4.57 -11.04 -22.11
C LEU A 198 4.75 -12.23 -21.14
N GLU A 199 4.60 -11.99 -19.84
CA GLU A 199 4.74 -13.05 -18.83
C GLU A 199 3.70 -14.16 -18.99
N VAL A 200 2.46 -13.80 -19.30
CA VAL A 200 1.39 -14.77 -19.57
C VAL A 200 1.70 -15.58 -20.83
N ALA A 201 2.13 -14.92 -21.90
CA ALA A 201 2.51 -15.59 -23.14
C ALA A 201 3.67 -16.58 -22.93
N GLU A 202 4.73 -16.18 -22.22
CA GLU A 202 5.86 -17.08 -21.90
C GLU A 202 5.42 -18.27 -21.04
N LYS A 203 4.54 -18.07 -20.08
CA LYS A 203 4.01 -19.17 -19.25
C LYS A 203 3.18 -20.15 -20.05
N LEU A 204 2.34 -19.66 -20.98
CA LEU A 204 1.55 -20.50 -21.88
C LEU A 204 2.45 -21.32 -22.82
N VAL A 205 3.50 -20.72 -23.38
CA VAL A 205 4.48 -21.42 -24.20
C VAL A 205 5.17 -22.54 -23.39
N LYS A 206 5.69 -22.22 -22.20
CA LYS A 206 6.33 -23.21 -21.31
C LYS A 206 5.36 -24.34 -20.91
N TYR A 207 4.10 -24.02 -20.69
CA TYR A 207 3.09 -25.04 -20.41
C TYR A 207 2.85 -25.95 -21.63
N SER A 208 2.75 -25.37 -22.83
CA SER A 208 2.58 -26.11 -24.08
C SER A 208 3.78 -27.02 -24.40
N ASP A 209 4.99 -26.50 -24.18
CA ASP A 209 6.21 -27.21 -24.58
C ASP A 209 6.62 -28.33 -23.61
N ASN A 210 6.38 -28.16 -22.31
CA ASN A 210 6.88 -29.09 -21.29
C ASN A 210 5.94 -29.35 -20.11
N GLY A 211 4.69 -28.86 -20.17
CA GLY A 211 3.69 -29.06 -19.12
C GLY A 211 3.97 -28.27 -17.81
N THR A 212 4.90 -27.34 -17.83
CA THR A 212 5.29 -26.57 -16.62
C THR A 212 4.14 -25.69 -16.18
N SER A 213 3.63 -25.90 -14.96
CA SER A 213 2.62 -25.08 -14.32
C SER A 213 3.19 -24.08 -13.30
N THR A 214 4.48 -23.74 -13.40
CA THR A 214 5.17 -22.81 -12.49
C THR A 214 4.46 -21.47 -12.45
N SER A 215 4.09 -21.02 -11.26
CA SER A 215 3.36 -19.78 -11.00
C SER A 215 1.91 -19.75 -11.52
N SER A 216 1.30 -20.87 -11.91
CA SER A 216 -0.14 -20.95 -12.11
C SER A 216 -0.83 -21.10 -10.75
N ALA A 217 -1.93 -20.38 -10.54
CA ALA A 217 -2.84 -20.65 -9.42
C ALA A 217 -3.63 -21.93 -9.76
N VAL A 218 -3.09 -23.08 -9.38
CA VAL A 218 -3.78 -24.35 -9.58
C VAL A 218 -4.73 -24.56 -8.42
N SER A 219 -6.03 -24.40 -8.68
CA SER A 219 -7.05 -25.00 -7.84
C SER A 219 -7.01 -26.51 -8.09
N TYR A 220 -6.53 -27.28 -7.12
CA TYR A 220 -6.64 -28.75 -7.16
C TYR A 220 -8.10 -29.12 -6.95
N THR A 221 -8.90 -29.14 -7.99
CA THR A 221 -10.10 -29.94 -8.03
C THR A 221 -9.63 -31.39 -8.20
N HIS A 222 -9.77 -32.20 -7.16
CA HIS A 222 -9.57 -33.63 -7.25
C HIS A 222 -10.51 -34.19 -8.32
N LEU A 223 -9.94 -34.52 -9.47
CA LEU A 223 -10.58 -35.49 -10.39
C LEU A 223 -10.45 -36.86 -9.71
N ARG A 224 -11.55 -37.36 -9.17
CA ARG A 224 -11.72 -38.78 -8.87
C ARG A 224 -12.19 -39.47 -10.13
#